data_76ead548708ac86cd0710700c2964e0b
#
_entry.id   76ead548708ac86cd0710700c2964e0b
#
_cell.length_a   1.000
_cell.length_b   1.000
_cell.length_c   1.000
_cell.angle_alpha   90.00
_cell.angle_beta   90.00
_cell.angle_gamma   90.00
#
_symmetry.space_group_name_H-M   'P 1'
#
loop_
_entity.id
_entity.type
_entity.pdbx_description
1 polymer ?
#
loop_
_entity_poly.entity_id
_entity_poly.type
_entity_poly.pdbx_seq_one_letter_code
_entity_poly.pdbx_strand_id
1 'polypeptide(L)'
;MANRSTFLSAGVFTREFDLSFLPEVIPAVGAAVIGPTVRGPALVPTPVSTYSEYLRWFGDVFSSGSGASEKEYKYLTTYAVQEYLRWGEVITVVRILAGQYRPAYSFVRSKAGKDANSYAQNQMSFKITALSDGEITNSGRTTAALSGSGKTTDESTQGSLVSGSRYNMRWEVANVDNNRGTFDLYIRRGDDSDFRKIIMEQYVGVTLDPNASNYITKVIGNQTYALRYDSGGTPYLQLTGSYPNRSRFIRVDVIKNTLNYINNDGTVRDGDLSGSLPAAFSASVPTAFSGTFAFGSDGSVAHPRAMYGDIWNNNSQGFNLAVSTYSTPYLDAIDILSNKDQYDYDLLLTPGLIDNLQDHAKVITRAISMVEDRGDAFYIIDPTYKGSTVGQAQIAAEGRNTNYAGYYYPWVQIVDADLGGNYWVPPSAIVPSVYSFNDLVAEKWYAPAGLNRGGLDQAIQTERLMTQNDRDNLYIKNINPIATFPRTGVVVWGQKTLQKKKSALDRINVRRLLIAAKRHVANTAKYLVFEQNTIETRTKFINITTPWFENARK
;
A
#
# COMPACT_ATOMS: atom_id res chain seq x y z
N MET A 1 -29.92 -29.99 -26.49
CA MET A 1 -31.08 -29.13 -26.87
C MET A 1 -31.95 -28.99 -25.64
N ALA A 2 -31.95 -27.84 -25.01
CA ALA A 2 -32.75 -27.60 -23.81
C ALA A 2 -34.23 -27.40 -24.21
N ASN A 3 -35.08 -28.20 -23.61
CA ASN A 3 -36.51 -28.19 -23.80
C ASN A 3 -37.08 -26.82 -23.38
N ARG A 4 -37.51 -25.99 -24.32
CA ARG A 4 -38.24 -24.76 -24.03
C ARG A 4 -39.67 -25.16 -23.64
N SER A 5 -39.98 -25.21 -22.35
CA SER A 5 -41.35 -25.25 -21.87
C SER A 5 -42.00 -23.89 -22.15
N THR A 6 -42.92 -23.86 -23.10
CA THR A 6 -43.80 -22.70 -23.35
C THR A 6 -44.89 -22.70 -22.30
N PHE A 7 -44.87 -21.73 -21.40
CA PHE A 7 -45.91 -21.52 -20.39
C PHE A 7 -47.11 -20.79 -21.04
N LEU A 8 -48.28 -21.37 -20.96
CA LEU A 8 -49.50 -20.86 -21.58
C LEU A 8 -50.44 -20.11 -20.62
N SER A 9 -50.10 -20.05 -19.33
CA SER A 9 -50.90 -19.34 -18.32
C SER A 9 -50.07 -18.36 -17.51
N ALA A 10 -50.72 -17.31 -16.98
CA ALA A 10 -50.07 -16.35 -16.09
C ALA A 10 -49.65 -17.03 -14.78
N GLY A 11 -48.40 -16.88 -14.40
CA GLY A 11 -47.83 -17.42 -13.16
C GLY A 11 -46.49 -16.73 -12.81
N VAL A 12 -46.05 -16.88 -11.57
CA VAL A 12 -44.72 -16.43 -11.14
C VAL A 12 -43.75 -17.59 -11.38
N PHE A 13 -42.81 -17.38 -12.29
CA PHE A 13 -41.79 -18.37 -12.63
C PHE A 13 -40.44 -17.91 -12.07
N THR A 14 -39.88 -18.70 -11.16
CA THR A 14 -38.50 -18.52 -10.68
C THR A 14 -37.57 -19.33 -11.55
N ARG A 15 -36.47 -18.73 -11.95
CA ARG A 15 -35.42 -19.41 -12.69
C ARG A 15 -34.12 -19.21 -11.92
N GLU A 16 -33.54 -20.32 -11.56
CA GLU A 16 -32.21 -20.32 -10.93
C GLU A 16 -31.14 -20.32 -12.04
N PHE A 17 -30.25 -19.36 -11.98
CA PHE A 17 -29.07 -19.31 -12.83
C PHE A 17 -27.85 -19.57 -11.96
N ASP A 18 -27.19 -20.68 -12.22
CA ASP A 18 -25.89 -20.96 -11.66
C ASP A 18 -24.83 -20.11 -12.40
N LEU A 19 -24.31 -19.08 -11.72
CA LEU A 19 -23.28 -18.19 -12.21
C LEU A 19 -21.86 -18.66 -11.83
N SER A 20 -21.72 -19.82 -11.19
CA SER A 20 -20.44 -20.38 -10.74
C SER A 20 -19.46 -20.69 -11.90
N PHE A 21 -19.95 -20.74 -13.14
CA PHE A 21 -19.13 -20.97 -14.34
C PHE A 21 -18.72 -19.69 -15.09
N LEU A 22 -19.09 -18.54 -14.60
CA LEU A 22 -18.48 -17.32 -15.15
C LEU A 22 -17.02 -17.32 -14.70
N PRO A 23 -16.05 -17.27 -15.63
CA PRO A 23 -14.67 -17.15 -15.24
C PRO A 23 -14.54 -15.83 -14.46
N GLU A 24 -14.20 -15.92 -13.19
CA GLU A 24 -13.73 -14.75 -12.48
C GLU A 24 -12.61 -14.13 -13.33
N VAL A 25 -12.72 -12.84 -13.57
CA VAL A 25 -11.60 -12.09 -14.17
C VAL A 25 -10.42 -12.37 -13.26
N ILE A 26 -9.45 -13.13 -13.76
CA ILE A 26 -8.22 -13.42 -12.99
C ILE A 26 -7.64 -12.06 -12.64
N PRO A 27 -7.58 -11.69 -11.36
CA PRO A 27 -7.06 -10.40 -10.98
C PRO A 27 -5.64 -10.27 -11.53
N ALA A 28 -5.30 -9.12 -12.06
CA ALA A 28 -3.98 -8.87 -12.60
C ALA A 28 -2.93 -9.17 -11.53
N VAL A 29 -2.02 -10.07 -11.85
CA VAL A 29 -0.93 -10.44 -10.94
C VAL A 29 0.18 -9.43 -11.13
N GLY A 30 0.47 -8.71 -10.06
CA GLY A 30 1.45 -7.64 -10.08
C GLY A 30 2.67 -7.90 -9.22
N ALA A 31 3.32 -6.82 -8.81
CA ALA A 31 4.45 -6.86 -7.89
C ALA A 31 4.00 -6.63 -6.44
N ALA A 32 4.85 -7.03 -5.49
CA ALA A 32 4.76 -6.61 -4.09
C ALA A 32 6.00 -5.76 -3.72
N VAL A 33 5.79 -4.65 -3.04
CA VAL A 33 6.88 -3.79 -2.56
C VAL A 33 6.77 -3.58 -1.06
N ILE A 34 7.89 -3.76 -0.36
CA ILE A 34 8.00 -3.54 1.08
C ILE A 34 8.96 -2.38 1.33
N GLY A 35 8.52 -1.38 2.07
CA GLY A 35 9.39 -0.26 2.43
C GLY A 35 8.64 0.90 3.07
N PRO A 36 9.36 1.94 3.51
CA PRO A 36 8.75 3.14 4.08
C PRO A 36 8.02 3.95 3.01
N THR A 37 6.95 4.62 3.43
CA THR A 37 6.18 5.57 2.62
C THR A 37 5.78 6.76 3.48
N VAL A 38 5.38 7.86 2.86
CA VAL A 38 5.06 9.12 3.55
C VAL A 38 3.86 8.95 4.50
N ARG A 39 2.84 8.24 4.06
CA ARG A 39 1.62 7.95 4.84
C ARG A 39 1.04 6.60 4.44
N GLY A 40 -0.08 6.21 4.98
CA GLY A 40 -0.79 4.96 4.69
C GLY A 40 -0.85 4.02 5.88
N PRO A 41 -1.59 2.93 5.78
CA PRO A 41 -1.66 1.93 6.83
C PRO A 41 -0.34 1.15 6.91
N ALA A 42 0.16 0.95 8.12
CA ALA A 42 1.39 0.20 8.35
C ALA A 42 1.12 -1.31 8.38
N LEU A 43 2.01 -2.10 7.78
CA LEU A 43 1.96 -3.56 7.70
C LEU A 43 0.69 -4.13 7.05
N VAL A 44 -0.13 -3.31 6.42
CA VAL A 44 -1.34 -3.75 5.70
C VAL A 44 -1.05 -3.77 4.21
N PRO A 45 -0.95 -4.96 3.58
CA PRO A 45 -0.76 -5.05 2.14
C PRO A 45 -1.93 -4.41 1.40
N THR A 46 -1.65 -3.35 0.67
CA THR A 46 -2.66 -2.54 -0.03
C THR A 46 -2.38 -2.57 -1.52
N PRO A 47 -3.26 -3.18 -2.34
CA PRO A 47 -3.13 -3.16 -3.79
C PRO A 47 -3.45 -1.77 -4.33
N VAL A 48 -2.67 -1.30 -5.29
CA VAL A 48 -2.87 -0.05 -6.02
C VAL A 48 -2.68 -0.30 -7.51
N SER A 49 -3.57 0.28 -8.32
CA SER A 49 -3.60 0.05 -9.77
C SER A 49 -3.03 1.23 -10.58
N THR A 50 -2.95 2.40 -9.98
CA THR A 50 -2.44 3.60 -10.64
C THR A 50 -1.53 4.39 -9.70
N TYR A 51 -0.57 5.13 -10.29
CA TYR A 51 0.28 6.01 -9.49
C TYR A 51 -0.52 7.10 -8.75
N SER A 52 -1.60 7.61 -9.36
CA SER A 52 -2.50 8.56 -8.69
C SER A 52 -3.20 7.95 -7.48
N GLU A 53 -3.55 6.67 -7.54
CA GLU A 53 -4.09 5.94 -6.38
C GLU A 53 -3.04 5.75 -5.30
N TYR A 54 -1.79 5.41 -5.68
CA TYR A 54 -0.66 5.34 -4.75
C TYR A 54 -0.47 6.67 -4.01
N LEU A 55 -0.45 7.79 -4.73
CA LEU A 55 -0.31 9.12 -4.13
C LEU A 55 -1.39 9.43 -3.10
N ARG A 56 -2.61 8.97 -3.34
CA ARG A 56 -3.74 9.16 -2.41
C ARG A 56 -3.57 8.35 -1.14
N TRP A 57 -3.06 7.12 -1.23
CA TRP A 57 -2.86 6.24 -0.08
C TRP A 57 -1.56 6.54 0.66
N PHE A 58 -0.45 6.64 -0.06
CA PHE A 58 0.91 6.58 0.50
C PHE A 58 1.68 7.90 0.43
N GLY A 59 1.17 8.88 -0.29
CA GLY A 59 1.86 10.14 -0.50
C GLY A 59 3.03 10.03 -1.47
N ASP A 60 3.74 11.13 -1.67
CA ASP A 60 4.85 11.22 -2.62
C ASP A 60 6.07 11.87 -1.96
N VAL A 61 6.15 13.19 -2.04
CA VAL A 61 7.22 14.01 -1.47
C VAL A 61 6.80 14.51 -0.10
N PHE A 62 7.69 14.48 0.86
CA PHE A 62 7.48 15.07 2.17
C PHE A 62 8.60 16.05 2.52
N SER A 63 8.25 17.10 3.23
CA SER A 63 9.21 18.09 3.72
C SER A 63 9.71 17.72 5.10
N SER A 64 11.00 17.93 5.34
CA SER A 64 11.59 17.78 6.66
C SER A 64 12.64 18.85 6.92
N GLY A 65 12.65 19.34 8.13
CA GLY A 65 13.49 20.44 8.58
C GLY A 65 12.64 21.63 9.03
N SER A 66 13.27 22.78 9.24
CA SER A 66 12.59 24.03 9.59
C SER A 66 13.29 25.21 8.94
N GLY A 67 12.52 26.18 8.45
CA GLY A 67 13.02 27.39 7.82
C GLY A 67 13.95 27.10 6.64
N ALA A 68 15.09 27.77 6.57
CA ALA A 68 16.08 27.60 5.49
C ALA A 68 16.72 26.20 5.37
N SER A 69 16.49 25.35 6.36
CA SER A 69 16.98 23.95 6.39
C SER A 69 15.91 22.93 5.98
N GLU A 70 14.72 23.37 5.62
CA GLU A 70 13.67 22.50 5.10
C GLU A 70 14.08 21.94 3.74
N LYS A 71 13.97 20.63 3.61
CA LYS A 71 14.24 19.91 2.35
C LYS A 71 13.13 18.95 2.05
N GLU A 72 12.86 18.78 0.78
CA GLU A 72 11.94 17.78 0.28
C GLU A 72 12.65 16.44 0.06
N TYR A 73 11.95 15.36 0.36
CA TYR A 73 12.42 13.97 0.30
C TYR A 73 11.37 13.07 -0.35
N LYS A 74 11.85 12.00 -1.00
CA LYS A 74 11.00 10.97 -1.61
C LYS A 74 11.60 9.60 -1.30
N TYR A 75 10.79 8.66 -0.82
CA TYR A 75 11.27 7.31 -0.49
C TYR A 75 11.58 6.50 -1.74
N LEU A 76 12.53 5.58 -1.63
CA LEU A 76 12.87 4.63 -2.70
C LEU A 76 11.69 3.71 -3.07
N THR A 77 10.82 3.40 -2.10
CA THR A 77 9.58 2.67 -2.32
C THR A 77 8.67 3.40 -3.31
N THR A 78 8.57 4.73 -3.20
CA THR A 78 7.77 5.56 -4.12
C THR A 78 8.32 5.50 -5.55
N TYR A 79 9.64 5.55 -5.72
CA TYR A 79 10.27 5.38 -7.04
C TYR A 79 9.98 4.00 -7.63
N ALA A 80 10.11 2.93 -6.83
CA ALA A 80 9.84 1.58 -7.30
C ALA A 80 8.37 1.40 -7.76
N VAL A 81 7.42 1.96 -7.02
CA VAL A 81 6.00 1.94 -7.39
C VAL A 81 5.74 2.78 -8.64
N GLN A 82 6.29 3.98 -8.71
CA GLN A 82 6.17 4.88 -9.86
C GLN A 82 6.68 4.21 -11.14
N GLU A 83 7.87 3.62 -11.07
CA GLU A 83 8.49 2.96 -12.22
C GLU A 83 7.76 1.69 -12.63
N TYR A 84 7.29 0.88 -11.69
CA TYR A 84 6.52 -0.32 -11.99
C TYR A 84 5.17 0.01 -12.65
N LEU A 85 4.41 0.96 -12.07
CA LEU A 85 3.07 1.34 -12.54
C LEU A 85 3.06 2.15 -13.84
N ARG A 86 4.22 2.48 -14.42
CA ARG A 86 4.28 3.04 -15.78
C ARG A 86 3.76 2.08 -16.83
N TRP A 87 3.96 0.80 -16.61
CA TRP A 87 3.64 -0.27 -17.55
C TRP A 87 2.88 -1.43 -16.89
N GLY A 88 2.95 -1.54 -15.55
CA GLY A 88 2.29 -2.57 -14.76
C GLY A 88 0.86 -2.20 -14.38
N GLU A 89 0.02 -3.21 -14.13
CA GLU A 89 -1.39 -3.02 -13.82
C GLU A 89 -1.66 -2.85 -12.32
N VAL A 90 -0.99 -3.62 -11.47
CA VAL A 90 -1.21 -3.64 -10.02
C VAL A 90 0.09 -3.83 -9.27
N ILE A 91 0.26 -3.13 -8.16
CA ILE A 91 1.32 -3.36 -7.19
C ILE A 91 0.77 -3.36 -5.77
N THR A 92 1.14 -4.35 -4.97
CA THR A 92 0.78 -4.43 -3.55
C THR A 92 1.85 -3.75 -2.71
N VAL A 93 1.48 -2.69 -2.03
CA VAL A 93 2.40 -1.90 -1.19
C VAL A 93 2.24 -2.29 0.26
N VAL A 94 3.35 -2.59 0.94
CA VAL A 94 3.40 -2.84 2.38
C VAL A 94 4.27 -1.79 3.03
N ARG A 95 3.63 -0.84 3.70
CA ARG A 95 4.32 0.23 4.41
C ARG A 95 4.98 -0.28 5.68
N ILE A 96 6.22 0.10 5.92
CA ILE A 96 6.95 -0.20 7.15
C ILE A 96 6.95 1.01 8.08
N LEU A 97 6.55 0.79 9.32
CA LEU A 97 6.79 1.65 10.48
C LEU A 97 7.38 0.81 11.61
N ALA A 98 8.09 1.44 12.55
CA ALA A 98 8.78 0.76 13.64
C ALA A 98 8.33 1.28 15.02
N GLY A 99 8.38 0.41 16.03
CA GLY A 99 8.02 0.75 17.41
C GLY A 99 6.51 0.96 17.60
N GLN A 100 6.14 1.88 18.48
CA GLN A 100 4.75 2.16 18.85
C GLN A 100 4.13 3.23 17.95
N TYR A 101 3.86 2.88 16.70
CA TYR A 101 3.15 3.76 15.78
C TYR A 101 1.64 3.71 16.01
N ARG A 102 0.95 4.76 15.61
CA ARG A 102 -0.52 4.86 15.73
C ARG A 102 -1.09 5.91 14.78
N PRO A 103 -2.36 5.75 14.35
CA PRO A 103 -3.05 6.74 13.54
C PRO A 103 -3.43 7.98 14.35
N ALA A 104 -3.56 9.11 13.68
CA ALA A 104 -4.15 10.30 14.25
C ALA A 104 -5.66 10.12 14.42
N TYR A 105 -6.21 10.73 15.48
CA TYR A 105 -7.64 10.71 15.74
C TYR A 105 -8.15 12.03 16.31
N SER A 106 -9.45 12.18 16.31
CA SER A 106 -10.16 13.31 16.92
C SER A 106 -11.45 12.83 17.56
N PHE A 107 -11.87 13.50 18.61
CA PHE A 107 -13.17 13.30 19.21
C PHE A 107 -14.12 14.44 18.82
N VAL A 108 -15.32 14.09 18.40
CA VAL A 108 -16.39 15.04 18.12
C VAL A 108 -17.28 15.14 19.36
N ARG A 109 -17.35 16.34 19.96
CA ARG A 109 -18.15 16.59 21.17
C ARG A 109 -19.62 16.43 20.88
N SER A 110 -20.33 15.91 21.88
CA SER A 110 -21.80 15.95 21.91
C SER A 110 -22.33 17.32 22.32
N LYS A 111 -23.56 17.61 21.94
CA LYS A 111 -24.26 18.85 22.32
C LYS A 111 -24.31 19.04 23.85
N ALA A 112 -24.59 17.97 24.59
CA ALA A 112 -24.58 17.98 26.05
C ALA A 112 -23.19 18.17 26.67
N GLY A 113 -22.12 17.79 25.93
CA GLY A 113 -20.74 17.93 26.38
C GLY A 113 -20.03 19.20 25.90
N LYS A 114 -20.72 20.10 25.20
CA LYS A 114 -20.14 21.27 24.52
C LYS A 114 -19.31 22.16 25.44
N ASP A 115 -19.84 22.47 26.62
CA ASP A 115 -19.24 23.43 27.55
C ASP A 115 -18.44 22.78 28.68
N ALA A 116 -18.24 21.46 28.62
CA ALA A 116 -17.53 20.73 29.66
C ALA A 116 -16.01 20.95 29.57
N ASN A 117 -15.40 21.26 30.71
CA ASN A 117 -13.94 21.43 30.81
C ASN A 117 -13.16 20.09 30.88
N SER A 118 -13.85 18.94 30.86
CA SER A 118 -13.27 17.63 30.94
C SER A 118 -13.37 16.88 29.58
N TYR A 119 -12.48 15.94 29.37
CA TYR A 119 -12.43 15.10 28.15
C TYR A 119 -13.04 13.72 28.41
N ALA A 120 -14.05 13.62 29.27
CA ALA A 120 -14.68 12.34 29.56
C ALA A 120 -15.42 11.81 28.33
N GLN A 121 -15.36 10.48 28.12
CA GLN A 121 -16.01 9.83 26.97
C GLN A 121 -17.51 10.10 26.89
N ASN A 122 -18.17 10.28 28.05
CA ASN A 122 -19.60 10.60 28.12
C ASN A 122 -19.97 11.98 27.53
N GLN A 123 -18.99 12.79 27.15
CA GLN A 123 -19.18 14.12 26.55
C GLN A 123 -18.92 14.11 25.02
N MET A 124 -18.57 12.97 24.46
CA MET A 124 -18.25 12.80 23.04
C MET A 124 -19.37 12.04 22.33
N SER A 125 -19.71 12.46 21.11
CA SER A 125 -20.66 11.76 20.23
C SER A 125 -20.00 10.55 19.58
N PHE A 126 -18.88 10.78 18.90
CA PHE A 126 -18.13 9.76 18.18
C PHE A 126 -16.66 10.15 18.08
N LYS A 127 -15.84 9.17 17.74
CA LYS A 127 -14.42 9.30 17.46
C LYS A 127 -14.19 9.13 15.96
N ILE A 128 -13.39 10.02 15.38
CA ILE A 128 -12.88 9.90 14.01
C ILE A 128 -11.42 9.51 14.08
N THR A 129 -11.04 8.46 13.37
CA THR A 129 -9.65 7.99 13.31
C THR A 129 -9.19 7.95 11.86
N ALA A 130 -7.99 8.44 11.59
CA ALA A 130 -7.37 8.32 10.27
C ALA A 130 -7.12 6.85 9.91
N LEU A 131 -7.26 6.48 8.65
CA LEU A 131 -6.86 5.15 8.15
C LEU A 131 -5.35 5.05 7.99
N SER A 132 -4.68 6.18 7.83
CA SER A 132 -3.23 6.26 7.74
C SER A 132 -2.60 6.34 9.14
N ASP A 133 -1.60 5.51 9.38
CA ASP A 133 -0.76 5.62 10.56
C ASP A 133 0.26 6.75 10.40
N GLY A 134 0.75 7.27 11.53
CA GLY A 134 1.88 8.17 11.55
C GLY A 134 1.56 9.62 11.90
N GLU A 135 2.62 10.37 12.16
CA GLU A 135 2.56 11.75 12.61
C GLU A 135 2.12 12.73 11.53
N ILE A 136 2.38 12.44 10.26
CA ILE A 136 2.07 13.33 9.13
C ILE A 136 0.57 13.63 8.99
N THR A 137 -0.28 12.80 9.56
CA THR A 137 -1.74 12.99 9.58
C THR A 137 -2.22 13.93 10.69
N ASN A 138 -1.36 14.34 11.62
CA ASN A 138 -1.67 15.34 12.61
C ASN A 138 -1.84 16.70 11.95
N SER A 139 -2.95 17.36 12.20
CA SER A 139 -3.26 18.70 11.66
C SER A 139 -3.42 19.76 12.74
N GLY A 140 -3.33 19.40 14.00
CA GLY A 140 -3.45 20.31 15.13
C GLY A 140 -2.84 19.75 16.41
N ARG A 141 -2.87 20.55 17.46
CA ARG A 141 -2.34 20.15 18.77
C ARG A 141 -3.28 19.15 19.46
N THR A 142 -2.71 18.36 20.35
CA THR A 142 -3.42 17.35 21.16
C THR A 142 -4.65 17.92 21.87
N THR A 143 -4.53 19.11 22.46
CA THR A 143 -5.63 19.78 23.15
C THR A 143 -6.78 20.16 22.23
N ALA A 144 -6.49 20.60 21.01
CA ALA A 144 -7.49 20.95 20.01
C ALA A 144 -8.27 19.73 19.51
N ALA A 145 -7.60 18.62 19.25
CA ALA A 145 -8.23 17.37 18.82
C ALA A 145 -9.09 16.73 19.92
N LEU A 146 -8.79 16.98 21.19
CA LEU A 146 -9.60 16.55 22.34
C LEU A 146 -10.78 17.48 22.60
N SER A 147 -10.60 18.79 22.42
CA SER A 147 -11.66 19.75 22.77
C SER A 147 -12.82 19.70 21.79
N GLY A 148 -12.56 19.39 20.50
CA GLY A 148 -13.59 19.33 19.46
C GLY A 148 -14.47 20.58 19.40
N SER A 149 -14.00 21.69 19.95
CA SER A 149 -14.79 22.91 20.22
C SER A 149 -14.35 24.04 19.31
N GLY A 150 -14.88 24.08 18.10
CA GLY A 150 -14.77 25.26 17.26
C GLY A 150 -13.34 25.64 16.87
N LYS A 151 -13.15 26.92 16.55
CA LYS A 151 -11.83 27.45 16.16
C LYS A 151 -10.79 27.14 17.23
N THR A 152 -9.76 26.43 16.80
CA THR A 152 -8.63 26.06 17.66
C THR A 152 -7.61 27.21 17.67
N THR A 153 -6.78 27.27 18.72
CA THR A 153 -5.64 28.22 18.79
C THR A 153 -4.63 27.99 17.64
N ASP A 154 -4.78 26.91 16.91
CA ASP A 154 -3.92 26.52 15.78
C ASP A 154 -4.46 27.02 14.43
N GLU A 155 -5.59 27.74 14.42
CA GLU A 155 -6.16 28.35 13.23
C GLU A 155 -5.80 29.83 13.12
N SER A 156 -5.46 30.27 11.92
CA SER A 156 -5.34 31.68 11.59
C SER A 156 -6.71 32.37 11.61
N THR A 157 -6.75 33.69 11.58
CA THR A 157 -8.00 34.49 11.45
C THR A 157 -8.80 34.13 10.20
N GLN A 158 -8.15 33.53 9.17
CA GLN A 158 -8.77 33.10 7.93
C GLN A 158 -9.18 31.61 7.96
N GLY A 159 -9.04 30.92 9.10
CA GLY A 159 -9.40 29.51 9.26
C GLY A 159 -8.41 28.53 8.64
N SER A 160 -7.19 28.97 8.31
CA SER A 160 -6.11 28.08 7.88
C SER A 160 -5.39 27.49 9.08
N LEU A 161 -5.08 26.19 9.05
CA LEU A 161 -4.31 25.53 10.11
C LEU A 161 -2.82 25.85 9.99
N VAL A 162 -2.16 26.11 11.14
CA VAL A 162 -0.71 26.35 11.20
C VAL A 162 0.07 25.11 10.72
N SER A 163 -0.39 23.93 11.10
CA SER A 163 0.20 22.64 10.69
C SER A 163 -0.52 22.02 9.48
N GLY A 164 -1.27 22.82 8.73
CA GLY A 164 -2.02 22.37 7.57
C GLY A 164 -1.11 21.95 6.42
N SER A 165 -1.33 20.76 5.86
CA SER A 165 -0.61 20.25 4.72
C SER A 165 -1.53 19.49 3.76
N ARG A 166 -1.02 19.15 2.58
CA ARG A 166 -1.74 18.28 1.63
C ARG A 166 -1.90 16.83 2.11
N TYR A 167 -1.18 16.42 3.14
CA TYR A 167 -1.18 15.05 3.66
C TYR A 167 -2.02 14.86 4.90
N ASN A 168 -2.36 15.93 5.61
CA ASN A 168 -3.25 15.85 6.76
C ASN A 168 -4.65 16.34 6.42
N MET A 169 -5.56 16.24 7.38
CA MET A 169 -6.96 16.52 7.19
C MET A 169 -7.56 17.20 8.43
N ARG A 170 -8.70 17.81 8.23
CA ARG A 170 -9.57 18.33 9.26
C ARG A 170 -11.01 17.88 9.01
N TRP A 171 -11.84 17.89 10.04
CA TRP A 171 -13.23 17.54 9.92
C TRP A 171 -14.14 18.73 10.22
N GLU A 172 -15.35 18.71 9.67
CA GLU A 172 -16.39 19.70 9.92
C GLU A 172 -17.74 18.99 10.01
N VAL A 173 -18.50 19.31 11.06
CA VAL A 173 -19.90 18.89 11.23
C VAL A 173 -20.79 20.07 10.93
N ALA A 174 -21.79 19.86 10.08
CA ALA A 174 -22.75 20.87 9.68
C ALA A 174 -24.18 20.32 9.68
N ASN A 175 -25.17 21.21 9.53
CA ASN A 175 -26.57 20.88 9.31
C ASN A 175 -27.15 19.89 10.34
N VAL A 176 -26.84 20.09 11.63
CA VAL A 176 -27.37 19.23 12.70
C VAL A 176 -28.88 19.48 12.88
N ASP A 177 -29.67 18.45 12.52
CA ASP A 177 -31.13 18.46 12.65
C ASP A 177 -31.56 17.68 13.91
N ASN A 178 -31.98 18.41 14.95
CA ASN A 178 -32.42 17.81 16.19
C ASN A 178 -33.77 17.07 16.05
N ASN A 179 -34.59 17.39 15.04
CA ASN A 179 -35.88 16.74 14.83
C ASN A 179 -35.72 15.36 14.16
N ARG A 180 -34.72 15.26 13.31
CA ARG A 180 -34.43 14.02 12.58
C ARG A 180 -33.28 13.20 13.16
N GLY A 181 -32.49 13.78 14.07
CA GLY A 181 -31.28 13.15 14.61
C GLY A 181 -30.17 12.95 13.57
N THR A 182 -30.14 13.81 12.56
CA THR A 182 -29.18 13.73 11.45
C THR A 182 -28.23 14.91 11.44
N PHE A 183 -27.08 14.72 10.79
CA PHE A 183 -26.07 15.77 10.59
C PHE A 183 -25.22 15.44 9.37
N ASP A 184 -24.46 16.43 8.91
CA ASP A 184 -23.48 16.25 7.83
C ASP A 184 -22.08 16.23 8.41
N LEU A 185 -21.23 15.34 7.87
CA LEU A 185 -19.81 15.28 8.19
C LEU A 185 -19.00 15.50 6.91
N TYR A 186 -18.12 16.49 6.96
CA TYR A 186 -17.17 16.79 5.88
C TYR A 186 -15.75 16.51 6.35
N ILE A 187 -14.97 15.84 5.51
CA ILE A 187 -13.53 15.67 5.67
C ILE A 187 -12.85 16.62 4.69
N ARG A 188 -12.10 17.55 5.23
CA ARG A 188 -11.44 18.63 4.49
C ARG A 188 -9.95 18.42 4.51
N ARG A 189 -9.26 18.89 3.47
CA ARG A 189 -7.79 18.85 3.43
C ARG A 189 -7.20 19.83 4.44
N GLY A 190 -6.09 19.49 5.08
CA GLY A 190 -5.55 20.27 6.19
C GLY A 190 -5.02 21.66 5.80
N ASP A 191 -4.56 21.82 4.55
CA ASP A 191 -4.06 23.10 4.03
C ASP A 191 -5.14 24.00 3.43
N ASP A 192 -6.42 23.68 3.65
CA ASP A 192 -7.53 24.51 3.22
C ASP A 192 -7.78 25.70 4.19
N SER A 193 -8.70 26.56 3.83
CA SER A 193 -9.18 27.66 4.68
C SER A 193 -10.71 27.73 4.69
N ASP A 194 -11.29 28.47 5.59
CA ASP A 194 -12.75 28.64 5.63
C ASP A 194 -13.28 29.40 4.41
N PHE A 195 -12.46 30.24 3.78
CA PHE A 195 -12.80 30.90 2.53
C PHE A 195 -12.67 30.00 1.29
N ARG A 196 -11.79 29.03 1.34
CA ARG A 196 -11.56 28.05 0.28
C ARG A 196 -11.49 26.65 0.84
N LYS A 197 -12.65 26.07 1.09
CA LYS A 197 -12.77 24.69 1.59
C LYS A 197 -12.43 23.70 0.49
N ILE A 198 -11.54 22.76 0.79
CA ILE A 198 -11.19 21.63 -0.08
C ILE A 198 -11.76 20.37 0.56
N ILE A 199 -12.96 20.00 0.12
CA ILE A 199 -13.67 18.82 0.63
C ILE A 199 -13.10 17.57 -0.05
N MET A 200 -12.58 16.64 0.74
CA MET A 200 -12.06 15.36 0.29
C MET A 200 -13.18 14.30 0.27
N GLU A 201 -14.01 14.27 1.31
CA GLU A 201 -15.17 13.40 1.43
C GLU A 201 -16.31 14.15 2.13
N GLN A 202 -17.55 13.81 1.77
CA GLN A 202 -18.74 14.35 2.39
C GLN A 202 -19.75 13.24 2.68
N TYR A 203 -20.37 13.31 3.86
CA TYR A 203 -21.38 12.39 4.34
C TYR A 203 -22.57 13.19 4.82
N VAL A 204 -23.63 13.21 4.00
CA VAL A 204 -24.81 14.05 4.21
C VAL A 204 -25.91 13.26 4.89
N GLY A 205 -26.55 13.86 5.91
CA GLY A 205 -27.71 13.29 6.58
C GLY A 205 -27.42 11.99 7.34
N VAL A 206 -26.21 11.82 7.88
CA VAL A 206 -25.84 10.65 8.70
C VAL A 206 -26.43 10.76 10.11
N THR A 207 -26.65 9.62 10.76
CA THR A 207 -27.20 9.52 12.11
C THR A 207 -26.35 8.68 13.05
N LEU A 208 -26.57 8.82 14.36
CA LEU A 208 -25.97 7.97 15.39
C LEU A 208 -26.88 6.79 15.78
N ASP A 209 -27.99 6.56 15.07
CA ASP A 209 -28.90 5.43 15.30
C ASP A 209 -28.39 4.16 14.56
N PRO A 210 -27.97 3.11 15.28
CA PRO A 210 -27.45 1.89 14.66
C PRO A 210 -28.49 1.13 13.84
N ASN A 211 -29.79 1.36 14.09
CA ASN A 211 -30.88 0.70 13.33
C ASN A 211 -31.17 1.38 12.00
N ALA A 212 -30.73 2.64 11.83
CA ALA A 212 -30.95 3.39 10.61
C ALA A 212 -30.03 2.92 9.46
N SER A 213 -30.52 3.04 8.23
CA SER A 213 -29.72 2.74 7.02
C SER A 213 -28.56 3.72 6.83
N ASN A 214 -28.73 4.97 7.25
CA ASN A 214 -27.74 6.04 7.20
C ASN A 214 -26.91 6.17 8.50
N TYR A 215 -26.82 5.11 9.30
CA TYR A 215 -25.95 5.06 10.46
C TYR A 215 -24.51 5.36 10.06
N ILE A 216 -23.87 6.34 10.71
CA ILE A 216 -22.56 6.87 10.33
C ILE A 216 -21.50 5.76 10.17
N THR A 217 -21.49 4.78 11.06
CA THR A 217 -20.55 3.65 11.00
C THR A 217 -20.82 2.72 9.83
N LYS A 218 -22.08 2.55 9.39
CA LYS A 218 -22.41 1.80 8.17
C LYS A 218 -21.99 2.53 6.90
N VAL A 219 -22.10 3.85 6.92
CA VAL A 219 -21.82 4.70 5.76
C VAL A 219 -20.30 4.90 5.56
N ILE A 220 -19.55 5.08 6.63
CA ILE A 220 -18.11 5.35 6.59
C ILE A 220 -17.28 4.08 6.75
N GLY A 221 -17.61 3.27 7.76
CA GLY A 221 -16.86 2.10 8.19
C GLY A 221 -16.15 2.28 9.52
N ASN A 222 -15.85 1.15 10.17
CA ASN A 222 -15.06 1.11 11.40
C ASN A 222 -14.05 -0.05 11.43
N GLN A 223 -13.83 -0.70 10.30
CA GLN A 223 -12.89 -1.82 10.25
C GLN A 223 -11.45 -1.34 10.38
N THR A 224 -10.65 -2.14 11.08
CA THR A 224 -9.22 -1.94 11.23
C THR A 224 -8.51 -3.29 11.25
N TYR A 225 -7.30 -3.31 10.70
CA TYR A 225 -6.42 -4.47 10.78
C TYR A 225 -5.51 -4.31 12.00
N ALA A 226 -5.42 -5.35 12.81
CA ALA A 226 -4.47 -5.43 13.91
C ALA A 226 -3.50 -6.57 13.64
N LEU A 227 -2.20 -6.29 13.75
CA LEU A 227 -1.17 -7.32 13.69
C LEU A 227 -1.30 -8.23 14.91
N ARG A 228 -1.39 -9.53 14.68
CA ARG A 228 -1.44 -10.57 15.69
C ARG A 228 -0.43 -11.67 15.34
N TYR A 229 -0.06 -12.46 16.34
CA TYR A 229 0.81 -13.62 16.15
C TYR A 229 0.06 -14.86 16.58
N ASP A 230 0.18 -15.92 15.81
CA ASP A 230 -0.34 -17.23 16.19
C ASP A 230 0.53 -17.90 17.27
N SER A 231 0.16 -19.11 17.69
CA SER A 231 0.91 -19.86 18.69
C SER A 231 2.32 -20.25 18.22
N GLY A 232 2.58 -20.25 16.91
CA GLY A 232 3.88 -20.50 16.30
C GLY A 232 4.73 -19.24 16.10
N GLY A 233 4.19 -18.04 16.45
CA GLY A 233 4.85 -16.76 16.25
C GLY A 233 4.73 -16.20 14.84
N THR A 234 3.86 -16.77 14.00
CA THR A 234 3.63 -16.28 12.64
C THR A 234 2.69 -15.07 12.67
N PRO A 235 3.06 -13.92 12.09
CA PRO A 235 2.22 -12.75 12.05
C PRO A 235 1.04 -12.92 11.10
N TYR A 236 -0.12 -12.43 11.50
CA TYR A 236 -1.30 -12.34 10.66
C TYR A 236 -2.10 -11.08 10.96
N LEU A 237 -2.90 -10.63 10.00
CA LEU A 237 -3.75 -9.46 10.15
C LEU A 237 -5.14 -9.88 10.58
N GLN A 238 -5.52 -9.49 11.79
CA GLN A 238 -6.88 -9.69 12.31
C GLN A 238 -7.74 -8.48 11.94
N LEU A 239 -8.80 -8.72 11.18
CA LEU A 239 -9.81 -7.70 10.89
C LEU A 239 -10.74 -7.56 12.10
N THR A 240 -10.92 -6.34 12.58
CA THR A 240 -11.84 -5.98 13.65
C THR A 240 -12.76 -4.86 13.18
N GLY A 241 -13.95 -4.74 13.79
CA GLY A 241 -14.99 -3.79 13.36
C GLY A 241 -16.12 -4.46 12.59
N SER A 242 -17.32 -3.88 12.67
CA SER A 242 -18.56 -4.50 12.16
C SER A 242 -18.86 -4.10 10.71
N TYR A 243 -18.34 -2.95 10.27
CA TYR A 243 -18.69 -2.39 8.96
C TYR A 243 -17.45 -2.10 8.14
N PRO A 244 -17.42 -2.54 6.87
CA PRO A 244 -16.28 -2.32 5.98
C PRO A 244 -16.05 -0.82 5.73
N ASN A 245 -14.78 -0.43 5.66
CA ASN A 245 -14.42 0.95 5.37
C ASN A 245 -14.78 1.30 3.93
N ARG A 246 -15.66 2.28 3.77
CA ARG A 246 -16.02 2.90 2.49
C ARG A 246 -15.27 4.21 2.28
N SER A 247 -14.89 4.87 3.38
CA SER A 247 -13.98 6.01 3.35
C SER A 247 -12.56 5.56 3.00
N ARG A 248 -11.84 6.43 2.29
CA ARG A 248 -10.41 6.26 1.98
C ARG A 248 -9.49 6.93 3.00
N PHE A 249 -10.04 7.76 3.89
CA PHE A 249 -9.26 8.60 4.79
C PHE A 249 -9.53 8.32 6.26
N ILE A 250 -10.75 7.95 6.61
CA ILE A 250 -11.19 7.85 8.01
C ILE A 250 -11.99 6.59 8.30
N ARG A 251 -12.08 6.27 9.58
CA ARG A 251 -13.06 5.36 10.17
C ARG A 251 -13.71 6.04 11.38
N VAL A 252 -14.91 5.60 11.73
CA VAL A 252 -15.70 6.23 12.78
C VAL A 252 -16.17 5.19 13.80
N ASP A 253 -15.93 5.49 15.08
CA ASP A 253 -16.41 4.72 16.21
C ASP A 253 -17.41 5.57 16.99
N VAL A 254 -18.67 5.18 17.04
CA VAL A 254 -19.72 5.92 17.77
C VAL A 254 -19.59 5.62 19.27
N ILE A 255 -19.60 6.67 20.08
CA ILE A 255 -19.49 6.59 21.54
C ILE A 255 -20.88 6.65 22.18
N LYS A 256 -21.74 7.54 21.66
CA LYS A 256 -23.12 7.69 22.12
C LYS A 256 -24.10 7.39 20.99
N ASN A 257 -24.79 6.27 21.10
CA ASN A 257 -25.83 5.88 20.15
C ASN A 257 -27.15 6.62 20.47
N THR A 258 -27.89 6.95 19.42
CA THR A 258 -29.26 7.52 19.50
C THR A 258 -30.27 6.49 19.00
N LEU A 259 -30.38 5.37 19.73
CA LEU A 259 -31.18 4.21 19.30
C LEU A 259 -32.65 4.59 19.11
N ASN A 260 -33.18 4.32 17.91
CA ASN A 260 -34.57 4.62 17.54
C ASN A 260 -34.91 6.09 17.84
N TYR A 261 -34.15 7.02 17.28
CA TYR A 261 -34.25 8.45 17.54
C TYR A 261 -35.65 9.03 17.31
N ILE A 262 -36.35 8.51 16.30
CA ILE A 262 -37.69 8.94 15.91
C ILE A 262 -38.72 7.85 16.22
N ASN A 263 -39.88 8.23 16.77
CA ASN A 263 -41.03 7.38 16.92
C ASN A 263 -41.74 7.13 15.57
N ASN A 264 -42.66 6.17 15.54
CA ASN A 264 -43.47 5.86 14.33
C ASN A 264 -44.35 7.03 13.87
N ASP A 265 -44.68 7.98 14.76
CA ASP A 265 -45.42 9.20 14.47
C ASP A 265 -44.55 10.37 13.96
N GLY A 266 -43.25 10.16 13.83
CA GLY A 266 -42.30 11.16 13.35
C GLY A 266 -41.79 12.13 14.45
N THR A 267 -42.20 11.95 15.71
CA THR A 267 -41.70 12.76 16.85
C THR A 267 -40.38 12.19 17.39
N VAL A 268 -39.57 13.04 18.03
CA VAL A 268 -38.37 12.62 18.75
C VAL A 268 -38.77 11.74 19.93
N ARG A 269 -38.21 10.54 20.01
CA ARG A 269 -38.57 9.55 21.03
C ARG A 269 -38.26 10.01 22.46
N ASP A 270 -37.08 10.63 22.61
CA ASP A 270 -36.58 11.10 23.89
C ASP A 270 -35.76 12.37 23.65
N GLY A 271 -36.14 13.46 24.33
CA GLY A 271 -35.47 14.75 24.22
C GLY A 271 -34.01 14.73 24.60
N ASP A 272 -33.60 13.82 25.51
CA ASP A 272 -32.22 13.64 25.96
C ASP A 272 -31.31 13.05 24.88
N LEU A 273 -31.87 12.30 23.93
CA LEU A 273 -31.11 11.74 22.79
C LEU A 273 -30.50 12.85 21.92
N SER A 274 -31.17 14.00 21.82
CA SER A 274 -30.66 15.17 21.09
C SER A 274 -29.34 15.70 21.67
N GLY A 275 -29.13 15.51 22.99
CA GLY A 275 -27.88 15.83 23.67
C GLY A 275 -26.68 15.00 23.24
N SER A 276 -26.91 13.82 22.64
CA SER A 276 -25.86 12.93 22.11
C SER A 276 -25.40 13.32 20.71
N LEU A 277 -26.20 14.06 19.95
CA LEU A 277 -25.83 14.58 18.64
C LEU A 277 -24.57 15.45 18.71
N PRO A 278 -23.83 15.59 17.61
CA PRO A 278 -22.67 16.48 17.57
C PRO A 278 -23.04 17.90 17.98
N ALA A 279 -22.13 18.57 18.69
CA ALA A 279 -22.29 19.97 19.00
C ALA A 279 -22.30 20.81 17.72
N ALA A 280 -23.14 21.86 17.72
CA ALA A 280 -23.12 22.87 16.68
C ALA A 280 -22.89 24.24 17.34
N PHE A 281 -22.38 25.22 16.60
CA PHE A 281 -22.26 26.57 17.12
C PHE A 281 -23.63 27.19 17.40
N SER A 282 -23.74 27.94 18.49
CA SER A 282 -24.98 28.63 18.84
C SER A 282 -25.13 29.95 18.06
N ALA A 283 -26.35 30.18 17.63
CA ALA A 283 -27.08 31.39 17.28
C ALA A 283 -26.49 32.50 16.40
N SER A 284 -25.21 32.74 16.33
CA SER A 284 -24.66 33.89 15.58
C SER A 284 -23.73 33.52 14.41
N VAL A 285 -23.45 32.23 14.21
CA VAL A 285 -22.55 31.74 13.16
C VAL A 285 -23.19 30.53 12.54
N PRO A 286 -23.04 30.32 11.22
CA PRO A 286 -23.60 29.15 10.57
C PRO A 286 -23.18 27.86 11.29
N THR A 287 -24.11 26.92 11.33
CA THR A 287 -24.20 25.66 12.03
C THR A 287 -23.02 24.66 11.78
N ALA A 288 -21.82 25.14 11.59
CA ALA A 288 -20.62 24.33 11.34
C ALA A 288 -19.75 24.25 12.60
N PHE A 289 -19.29 23.04 12.89
CA PHE A 289 -18.38 22.75 13.98
C PHE A 289 -17.21 21.96 13.41
N SER A 290 -15.99 22.42 13.59
CA SER A 290 -14.80 21.85 12.97
C SER A 290 -13.73 21.47 13.99
N GLY A 291 -12.84 20.57 13.60
CA GLY A 291 -11.72 20.15 14.44
C GLY A 291 -10.57 19.56 13.65
N THR A 292 -9.49 19.30 14.37
CA THR A 292 -8.22 18.79 13.85
C THR A 292 -7.97 17.38 14.34
N PHE A 293 -7.01 16.71 13.71
CA PHE A 293 -6.50 15.40 14.11
C PHE A 293 -5.18 15.55 14.88
N ALA A 294 -4.99 14.74 15.91
CA ALA A 294 -3.77 14.67 16.69
C ALA A 294 -3.51 13.23 17.16
N PHE A 295 -2.45 13.00 17.92
CA PHE A 295 -2.03 11.73 18.50
C PHE A 295 -1.45 10.72 17.52
N GLY A 296 -1.37 11.02 16.22
CA GLY A 296 -0.63 10.20 15.27
C GLY A 296 0.84 10.16 15.66
N SER A 297 1.46 8.99 15.50
CA SER A 297 2.87 8.78 15.82
C SER A 297 3.49 7.80 14.82
N ASP A 298 4.67 8.13 14.30
CA ASP A 298 5.47 7.23 13.46
C ASP A 298 6.24 6.18 14.28
N GLY A 299 6.09 6.20 15.60
CA GLY A 299 6.78 5.29 16.50
C GLY A 299 8.24 5.64 16.68
N SER A 300 9.12 4.72 16.34
CA SER A 300 10.58 4.84 16.55
C SER A 300 11.34 5.25 15.28
N VAL A 301 10.68 5.85 14.30
CA VAL A 301 11.34 6.24 13.05
C VAL A 301 12.36 7.33 13.31
N ALA A 302 13.56 7.19 12.74
CA ALA A 302 14.60 8.20 12.84
C ALA A 302 14.21 9.48 12.08
N HIS A 303 14.87 10.57 12.42
CA HIS A 303 14.64 11.87 11.78
C HIS A 303 14.69 11.74 10.24
N PRO A 304 13.75 12.34 9.48
CA PRO A 304 13.66 12.21 8.02
C PRO A 304 14.95 12.48 7.25
N ARG A 305 15.83 13.33 7.75
CA ARG A 305 17.14 13.57 7.12
C ARG A 305 18.03 12.32 7.06
N ALA A 306 17.86 11.38 7.98
CA ALA A 306 18.55 10.09 7.95
C ALA A 306 17.84 9.06 7.04
N MET A 307 16.62 9.35 6.61
CA MET A 307 15.82 8.46 5.75
C MET A 307 16.27 8.49 4.30
N TYR A 308 16.77 9.64 3.85
CA TYR A 308 17.14 9.87 2.48
C TYR A 308 18.61 10.25 2.40
N GLY A 309 19.40 9.45 1.83
CA GLY A 309 20.83 9.65 1.71
C GLY A 309 21.56 8.33 1.61
N ASP A 310 22.75 8.28 2.18
CA ASP A 310 23.57 7.08 2.14
C ASP A 310 22.95 5.96 2.96
N ILE A 311 22.77 4.81 2.31
CA ILE A 311 22.28 3.60 2.96
C ILE A 311 23.49 2.85 3.53
N TRP A 312 23.45 2.64 4.85
CA TRP A 312 24.47 1.95 5.61
C TRP A 312 23.88 0.84 6.47
N ASN A 313 24.72 0.03 7.10
CA ASN A 313 24.29 -1.07 7.94
C ASN A 313 23.29 -0.67 9.04
N ASN A 314 23.44 0.53 9.59
CA ASN A 314 22.57 1.09 10.62
C ASN A 314 21.55 2.12 10.08
N ASN A 315 21.40 2.25 8.77
CA ASN A 315 20.44 3.16 8.16
C ASN A 315 19.92 2.63 6.81
N SER A 316 18.66 2.24 6.75
CA SER A 316 17.90 2.05 5.52
C SER A 316 16.73 3.01 5.52
N GLN A 317 16.91 4.20 4.90
CA GLN A 317 15.84 5.20 4.83
C GLN A 317 15.26 5.57 6.22
N GLY A 318 16.09 5.66 7.25
CA GLY A 318 15.71 5.97 8.62
C GLY A 318 15.54 4.76 9.54
N PHE A 319 15.67 3.56 9.02
CA PHE A 319 15.53 2.31 9.80
C PHE A 319 16.91 1.72 10.10
N ASN A 320 17.23 1.58 11.38
CA ASN A 320 18.45 0.90 11.84
C ASN A 320 18.18 -0.62 11.98
N LEU A 321 18.46 -1.38 10.94
CA LEU A 321 18.18 -2.82 10.91
C LEU A 321 19.05 -3.67 11.84
N ALA A 322 20.09 -3.09 12.44
CA ALA A 322 20.86 -3.74 13.52
C ALA A 322 20.01 -3.94 14.79
N VAL A 323 18.95 -3.14 14.98
CA VAL A 323 18.06 -3.21 16.13
C VAL A 323 16.76 -3.89 15.75
N SER A 324 16.31 -4.83 16.59
CA SER A 324 15.09 -5.62 16.35
C SER A 324 13.83 -4.75 16.16
N THR A 325 13.72 -3.63 16.88
CA THR A 325 12.60 -2.68 16.72
C THR A 325 12.37 -2.26 15.25
N TYR A 326 13.42 -2.17 14.44
CA TYR A 326 13.35 -1.76 13.04
C TYR A 326 13.39 -2.93 12.05
N SER A 327 14.07 -4.03 12.40
CA SER A 327 14.14 -5.20 11.51
C SER A 327 12.88 -6.07 11.59
N THR A 328 12.26 -6.21 12.76
CA THR A 328 11.05 -7.02 12.95
C THR A 328 9.89 -6.62 12.03
N PRO A 329 9.52 -5.34 11.85
CA PRO A 329 8.47 -4.96 10.91
C PRO A 329 8.71 -5.38 9.45
N TYR A 330 9.98 -5.43 9.01
CA TYR A 330 10.31 -5.97 7.70
C TYR A 330 10.09 -7.48 7.64
N LEU A 331 10.46 -8.21 8.71
CA LEU A 331 10.24 -9.65 8.81
C LEU A 331 8.75 -9.97 8.85
N ASP A 332 7.97 -9.23 9.64
CA ASP A 332 6.51 -9.37 9.72
C ASP A 332 5.84 -9.11 8.36
N ALA A 333 6.28 -8.07 7.65
CA ALA A 333 5.76 -7.79 6.30
C ALA A 333 6.04 -8.93 5.31
N ILE A 334 7.25 -9.52 5.35
CA ILE A 334 7.63 -10.66 4.53
C ILE A 334 6.76 -11.87 4.89
N ASP A 335 6.57 -12.13 6.19
CA ASP A 335 5.80 -13.27 6.68
C ASP A 335 4.29 -13.12 6.39
N ILE A 336 3.73 -11.92 6.48
CA ILE A 336 2.35 -11.63 6.03
C ILE A 336 2.20 -11.95 4.53
N LEU A 337 3.13 -11.49 3.71
CA LEU A 337 3.12 -11.76 2.27
C LEU A 337 3.40 -13.22 1.90
N SER A 338 3.78 -14.09 2.85
CA SER A 338 3.97 -15.52 2.61
C SER A 338 2.67 -16.26 2.30
N ASN A 339 1.52 -15.71 2.71
CA ASN A 339 0.21 -16.32 2.49
C ASN A 339 -0.23 -16.20 1.02
N LYS A 340 -0.12 -17.29 0.27
CA LYS A 340 -0.45 -17.38 -1.16
C LYS A 340 -1.94 -17.24 -1.45
N ASP A 341 -2.78 -17.64 -0.51
CA ASP A 341 -4.24 -17.63 -0.71
C ASP A 341 -4.82 -16.23 -0.57
N GLN A 342 -4.10 -15.35 0.13
CA GLN A 342 -4.54 -13.98 0.40
C GLN A 342 -3.86 -12.95 -0.51
N TYR A 343 -2.57 -13.16 -0.83
CA TYR A 343 -1.77 -12.20 -1.59
C TYR A 343 -1.13 -12.83 -2.80
N ASP A 344 -1.54 -12.39 -4.00
CA ASP A 344 -1.04 -12.88 -5.27
C ASP A 344 -0.13 -11.82 -5.93
N TYR A 345 1.15 -12.17 -6.12
CA TYR A 345 2.15 -11.35 -6.81
C TYR A 345 3.22 -12.25 -7.43
N ASP A 346 3.89 -11.77 -8.47
CA ASP A 346 4.95 -12.51 -9.16
C ASP A 346 6.33 -11.85 -9.06
N LEU A 347 6.40 -10.65 -8.47
CA LEU A 347 7.63 -9.92 -8.26
C LEU A 347 7.68 -9.37 -6.83
N LEU A 348 8.81 -9.51 -6.14
CA LEU A 348 9.05 -8.92 -4.82
C LEU A 348 10.12 -7.85 -4.92
N LEU A 349 9.89 -6.71 -4.26
CA LEU A 349 10.78 -5.56 -4.25
C LEU A 349 10.97 -5.07 -2.81
N THR A 350 12.21 -4.78 -2.44
CA THR A 350 12.55 -4.17 -1.13
C THR A 350 13.56 -3.04 -1.33
N PRO A 351 13.16 -1.93 -1.96
CA PRO A 351 14.09 -0.85 -2.28
C PRO A 351 14.73 -0.26 -1.01
N GLY A 352 16.05 -0.14 -1.03
CA GLY A 352 16.83 0.35 0.12
C GLY A 352 17.36 -0.74 1.05
N LEU A 353 17.08 -2.02 0.80
CA LEU A 353 17.79 -3.13 1.43
C LEU A 353 18.97 -3.56 0.55
N ILE A 354 20.16 -3.63 1.13
CA ILE A 354 21.42 -3.89 0.42
C ILE A 354 22.09 -5.15 0.97
N ASP A 355 22.38 -6.13 0.12
CA ASP A 355 22.76 -7.46 0.57
C ASP A 355 24.19 -7.57 1.13
N ASN A 356 25.12 -6.70 0.73
CA ASN A 356 26.47 -6.69 1.32
C ASN A 356 26.54 -6.01 2.70
N LEU A 357 25.42 -5.50 3.21
CA LEU A 357 25.29 -4.95 4.55
C LEU A 357 24.75 -6.02 5.50
N GLN A 358 25.50 -6.33 6.55
CA GLN A 358 25.25 -7.50 7.43
C GLN A 358 23.83 -7.55 8.01
N ASP A 359 23.30 -6.41 8.46
CA ASP A 359 21.97 -6.38 9.10
C ASP A 359 20.82 -6.37 8.08
N HIS A 360 21.04 -5.79 6.90
CA HIS A 360 20.12 -5.88 5.78
C HIS A 360 20.06 -7.31 5.21
N ALA A 361 21.22 -7.99 5.13
CA ALA A 361 21.32 -9.35 4.62
C ALA A 361 20.46 -10.35 5.39
N LYS A 362 20.19 -10.13 6.67
CA LYS A 362 19.28 -10.98 7.48
C LYS A 362 17.84 -10.92 6.96
N VAL A 363 17.37 -9.71 6.67
CA VAL A 363 16.02 -9.48 6.13
C VAL A 363 15.92 -10.04 4.71
N ILE A 364 16.93 -9.79 3.88
CA ILE A 364 17.00 -10.32 2.51
C ILE A 364 17.02 -11.85 2.50
N THR A 365 17.73 -12.48 3.43
CA THR A 365 17.74 -13.95 3.60
C THR A 365 16.33 -14.47 3.89
N ARG A 366 15.58 -13.83 4.79
CA ARG A 366 14.19 -14.20 5.06
C ARG A 366 13.30 -14.04 3.83
N ALA A 367 13.47 -12.94 3.09
CA ALA A 367 12.73 -12.71 1.84
C ALA A 367 13.05 -13.76 0.77
N ILE A 368 14.31 -14.16 0.60
CA ILE A 368 14.70 -15.24 -0.31
C ILE A 368 14.02 -16.56 0.09
N SER A 369 14.12 -16.94 1.37
CA SER A 369 13.49 -18.19 1.87
C SER A 369 11.97 -18.16 1.63
N MET A 370 11.31 -17.04 1.90
CA MET A 370 9.87 -16.89 1.68
C MET A 370 9.50 -17.05 0.20
N VAL A 371 10.25 -16.42 -0.71
CA VAL A 371 9.99 -16.52 -2.16
C VAL A 371 10.25 -17.94 -2.69
N GLU A 372 11.26 -18.65 -2.16
CA GLU A 372 11.53 -20.06 -2.46
C GLU A 372 10.40 -20.97 -1.99
N ASP A 373 9.92 -20.80 -0.75
CA ASP A 373 8.81 -21.57 -0.17
C ASP A 373 7.50 -21.30 -0.93
N ARG A 374 7.24 -20.04 -1.31
CA ARG A 374 6.10 -19.70 -2.16
C ARG A 374 6.23 -20.34 -3.55
N GLY A 375 7.37 -20.18 -4.19
CA GLY A 375 7.66 -20.73 -5.52
C GLY A 375 6.86 -20.09 -6.67
N ASP A 376 6.22 -18.94 -6.44
CA ASP A 376 5.35 -18.22 -7.39
C ASP A 376 5.75 -16.74 -7.61
N ALA A 377 6.83 -16.29 -7.00
CA ALA A 377 7.36 -14.94 -7.15
C ALA A 377 8.86 -14.94 -7.44
N PHE A 378 9.36 -13.84 -8.00
CA PHE A 378 10.78 -13.58 -8.25
C PHE A 378 11.22 -12.32 -7.49
N TYR A 379 12.38 -12.35 -6.85
CA TYR A 379 12.87 -11.28 -6.01
C TYR A 379 14.01 -10.50 -6.67
N ILE A 380 13.89 -9.17 -6.76
CA ILE A 380 14.93 -8.26 -7.23
C ILE A 380 15.68 -7.70 -6.03
N ILE A 381 17.00 -7.90 -5.99
CA ILE A 381 17.86 -7.55 -4.86
C ILE A 381 18.97 -6.61 -5.31
N ASP A 382 19.29 -5.63 -4.48
CA ASP A 382 20.45 -4.75 -4.62
C ASP A 382 21.67 -5.38 -3.94
N PRO A 383 22.73 -5.75 -4.68
CA PRO A 383 23.89 -6.40 -4.09
C PRO A 383 24.73 -5.46 -3.23
N THR A 384 24.83 -4.17 -3.60
CA THR A 384 25.77 -3.24 -2.98
C THR A 384 25.20 -1.84 -2.83
N TYR A 385 25.77 -1.08 -1.87
CA TYR A 385 25.48 0.34 -1.68
C TYR A 385 26.15 1.19 -2.78
N LYS A 386 25.74 2.45 -2.88
CA LYS A 386 26.30 3.43 -3.83
C LYS A 386 27.80 3.64 -3.58
N GLY A 387 28.59 3.75 -4.65
CA GLY A 387 30.05 3.89 -4.57
C GLY A 387 30.81 2.57 -4.51
N SER A 388 30.10 1.43 -4.52
CA SER A 388 30.74 0.12 -4.45
C SER A 388 31.46 -0.26 -5.73
N THR A 389 32.52 -1.03 -5.59
CA THR A 389 33.30 -1.57 -6.71
C THR A 389 32.66 -2.86 -7.29
N VAL A 390 33.05 -3.23 -8.51
CA VAL A 390 32.67 -4.51 -9.13
C VAL A 390 33.06 -5.70 -8.25
N GLY A 391 34.25 -5.65 -7.60
CA GLY A 391 34.69 -6.70 -6.70
C GLY A 391 33.80 -6.87 -5.47
N GLN A 392 33.29 -5.78 -4.89
CA GLN A 392 32.34 -5.84 -3.77
C GLN A 392 31.02 -6.47 -4.19
N ALA A 393 30.51 -6.16 -5.40
CA ALA A 393 29.33 -6.81 -5.94
C ALA A 393 29.53 -8.32 -6.14
N GLN A 394 30.71 -8.72 -6.62
CA GLN A 394 31.07 -10.14 -6.78
C GLN A 394 31.11 -10.89 -5.44
N ILE A 395 31.67 -10.27 -4.38
CA ILE A 395 31.71 -10.84 -3.03
C ILE A 395 30.29 -11.04 -2.48
N ALA A 396 29.39 -10.07 -2.67
CA ALA A 396 27.98 -10.21 -2.27
C ALA A 396 27.32 -11.42 -2.92
N ALA A 397 27.60 -11.67 -4.20
CA ALA A 397 27.02 -12.80 -4.94
C ALA A 397 27.58 -14.16 -4.47
N GLU A 398 28.76 -14.23 -3.88
CA GLU A 398 29.34 -15.49 -3.40
C GLU A 398 28.54 -16.11 -2.25
N GLY A 399 27.85 -15.32 -1.46
CA GLY A 399 27.01 -15.78 -0.34
C GLY A 399 25.66 -16.37 -0.75
N ARG A 400 25.24 -16.20 -2.01
CA ARG A 400 23.88 -16.54 -2.46
C ARG A 400 23.86 -17.67 -3.48
N ASN A 401 22.80 -18.50 -3.41
CA ASN A 401 22.55 -19.57 -4.38
C ASN A 401 21.06 -19.86 -4.45
N THR A 402 20.35 -19.14 -5.31
CA THR A 402 18.91 -19.30 -5.51
C THR A 402 18.54 -18.99 -6.95
N ASN A 403 17.51 -19.64 -7.47
CA ASN A 403 16.96 -19.33 -8.78
C ASN A 403 15.68 -18.46 -8.72
N TYR A 404 15.29 -18.03 -7.52
CA TYR A 404 14.13 -17.15 -7.30
C TYR A 404 14.50 -15.69 -7.10
N ALA A 405 15.79 -15.35 -7.21
CA ALA A 405 16.24 -13.97 -7.08
C ALA A 405 17.30 -13.60 -8.11
N GLY A 406 17.43 -12.31 -8.37
CA GLY A 406 18.43 -11.75 -9.28
C GLY A 406 19.05 -10.47 -8.74
N TYR A 407 20.36 -10.32 -8.95
CA TYR A 407 21.13 -9.11 -8.64
C TYR A 407 21.28 -8.24 -9.86
N TYR A 408 21.23 -6.92 -9.63
CA TYR A 408 21.49 -5.88 -10.62
C TYR A 408 22.53 -4.89 -10.09
N TYR A 409 23.44 -4.44 -10.94
CA TYR A 409 24.52 -3.51 -10.60
C TYR A 409 24.87 -2.68 -11.86
N PRO A 410 25.24 -1.41 -11.74
CA PRO A 410 25.37 -0.56 -10.56
C PRO A 410 24.09 0.25 -10.27
N TRP A 411 24.22 1.22 -9.35
CA TRP A 411 23.23 2.27 -9.12
C TRP A 411 23.06 3.15 -10.35
N VAL A 412 21.87 3.76 -10.47
CA VAL A 412 21.47 4.53 -11.64
C VAL A 412 21.03 5.92 -11.21
N GLN A 413 21.37 6.93 -12.00
CA GLN A 413 20.89 8.29 -11.79
C GLN A 413 19.63 8.54 -12.62
N ILE A 414 18.61 9.09 -11.97
CA ILE A 414 17.32 9.44 -12.59
C ILE A 414 17.03 10.93 -12.41
N VAL A 415 16.16 11.46 -13.28
CA VAL A 415 15.58 12.80 -13.10
C VAL A 415 14.33 12.68 -12.25
N ASP A 416 14.22 13.48 -11.21
CA ASP A 416 12.97 13.66 -10.47
C ASP A 416 12.42 15.05 -10.69
N ALA A 417 11.26 15.13 -11.39
CA ALA A 417 10.61 16.40 -11.69
C ALA A 417 9.97 17.04 -10.44
N ASP A 418 9.56 16.22 -9.46
CA ASP A 418 8.89 16.69 -8.24
C ASP A 418 9.90 17.34 -7.29
N LEU A 419 11.09 16.75 -7.17
CA LEU A 419 12.19 17.25 -6.34
C LEU A 419 13.10 18.24 -7.11
N GLY A 420 12.93 18.36 -8.43
CA GLY A 420 13.68 19.31 -9.27
C GLY A 420 15.17 18.98 -9.39
N GLY A 421 15.56 17.71 -9.41
CA GLY A 421 16.98 17.33 -9.45
C GLY A 421 17.26 15.92 -9.96
N ASN A 422 18.55 15.58 -9.95
CA ASN A 422 19.04 14.26 -10.31
C ASN A 422 19.38 13.47 -9.05
N TYR A 423 18.81 12.28 -8.93
CA TYR A 423 18.94 11.43 -7.76
C TYR A 423 19.48 10.05 -8.12
N TRP A 424 20.35 9.51 -7.26
CA TRP A 424 20.86 8.15 -7.39
C TRP A 424 19.92 7.17 -6.72
N VAL A 425 19.46 6.18 -7.47
CA VAL A 425 18.57 5.12 -6.98
C VAL A 425 19.18 3.75 -7.17
N PRO A 426 18.88 2.79 -6.28
CA PRO A 426 19.31 1.42 -6.45
C PRO A 426 18.55 0.74 -7.59
N PRO A 427 19.11 -0.31 -8.20
CA PRO A 427 18.45 -1.08 -9.26
C PRO A 427 17.04 -1.55 -8.92
N SER A 428 16.77 -1.97 -7.68
CA SER A 428 15.43 -2.43 -7.25
C SER A 428 14.34 -1.35 -7.36
N ALA A 429 14.72 -0.07 -7.42
CA ALA A 429 13.77 1.02 -7.60
C ALA A 429 13.40 1.27 -9.07
N ILE A 430 14.27 0.92 -10.04
CA ILE A 430 14.07 1.26 -11.45
C ILE A 430 13.88 0.04 -12.35
N VAL A 431 14.56 -1.07 -12.08
CA VAL A 431 14.46 -2.32 -12.87
C VAL A 431 13.03 -2.87 -12.94
N PRO A 432 12.15 -2.68 -11.94
CA PRO A 432 10.75 -3.10 -12.05
C PRO A 432 10.02 -2.58 -13.30
N SER A 433 10.38 -1.39 -13.82
CA SER A 433 9.84 -0.85 -15.07
C SER A 433 10.16 -1.73 -16.29
N VAL A 434 11.35 -2.33 -16.31
CA VAL A 434 11.75 -3.26 -17.38
C VAL A 434 10.91 -4.54 -17.34
N TYR A 435 10.59 -5.05 -16.15
CA TYR A 435 9.75 -6.23 -16.01
C TYR A 435 8.31 -5.95 -16.43
N SER A 436 7.72 -4.85 -15.95
CA SER A 436 6.37 -4.46 -16.33
C SER A 436 6.25 -4.12 -17.82
N PHE A 437 7.24 -3.45 -18.40
CA PHE A 437 7.28 -3.19 -19.84
C PHE A 437 7.41 -4.49 -20.66
N ASN A 438 8.29 -5.41 -20.24
CA ASN A 438 8.42 -6.71 -20.90
C ASN A 438 7.09 -7.49 -20.87
N ASP A 439 6.38 -7.45 -19.74
CA ASP A 439 5.11 -8.15 -19.57
C ASP A 439 3.97 -7.53 -20.37
N LEU A 440 4.06 -6.22 -20.66
CA LEU A 440 3.10 -5.50 -21.49
C LEU A 440 3.30 -5.75 -23.00
N VAL A 441 4.56 -5.72 -23.48
CA VAL A 441 4.87 -5.79 -24.92
C VAL A 441 5.13 -7.19 -25.43
N ALA A 442 5.35 -8.14 -24.51
CA ALA A 442 5.66 -9.53 -24.80
C ALA A 442 5.04 -10.41 -23.71
N GLU A 443 5.53 -11.61 -23.55
CA GLU A 443 5.07 -12.53 -22.51
C GLU A 443 6.07 -12.57 -21.32
N LYS A 444 5.61 -12.98 -20.15
CA LYS A 444 6.42 -13.04 -18.92
C LYS A 444 7.70 -13.89 -19.04
N TRP A 445 7.75 -14.81 -20.00
CA TRP A 445 8.90 -15.66 -20.27
C TRP A 445 9.88 -15.12 -21.31
N TYR A 446 9.68 -13.90 -21.78
CA TYR A 446 10.73 -13.23 -22.56
C TYR A 446 11.77 -12.62 -21.62
N ALA A 447 12.99 -12.45 -22.15
CA ALA A 447 14.09 -11.88 -21.36
C ALA A 447 13.86 -10.39 -21.07
N PRO A 448 13.78 -9.97 -19.79
CA PRO A 448 13.66 -8.56 -19.40
C PRO A 448 15.04 -7.88 -19.47
N ALA A 449 15.66 -7.89 -20.65
CA ALA A 449 17.00 -7.37 -20.89
C ALA A 449 17.24 -7.08 -22.37
N GLY A 450 18.31 -6.39 -22.69
CA GLY A 450 18.73 -6.07 -24.05
C GLY A 450 18.07 -4.79 -24.62
N LEU A 451 18.48 -4.42 -25.82
CA LEU A 451 18.11 -3.12 -26.41
C LEU A 451 16.60 -2.96 -26.67
N ASN A 452 15.91 -4.06 -26.92
CA ASN A 452 14.48 -4.01 -27.27
C ASN A 452 13.54 -3.93 -26.06
N ARG A 453 13.92 -4.47 -24.92
CA ARG A 453 13.05 -4.59 -23.73
C ARG A 453 13.72 -4.22 -22.41
N GLY A 454 15.03 -4.04 -22.39
CA GLY A 454 15.80 -3.74 -21.18
C GLY A 454 16.12 -2.26 -20.98
N GLY A 455 15.55 -1.34 -21.75
CA GLY A 455 15.78 0.08 -21.63
C GLY A 455 15.24 0.66 -20.31
N LEU A 456 16.00 1.58 -19.73
CA LEU A 456 15.64 2.32 -18.52
C LEU A 456 15.44 3.81 -18.92
N ASP A 457 14.24 4.15 -19.36
CA ASP A 457 13.93 5.46 -19.98
C ASP A 457 14.14 6.65 -19.05
N GLN A 458 13.97 6.47 -17.73
CA GLN A 458 14.19 7.53 -16.73
C GLN A 458 15.66 7.70 -16.35
N ALA A 459 16.50 6.76 -16.73
CA ALA A 459 17.90 6.76 -16.34
C ALA A 459 18.73 7.69 -17.22
N ILE A 460 19.44 8.62 -16.59
CA ILE A 460 20.39 9.51 -17.27
C ILE A 460 21.71 8.78 -17.50
N GLN A 461 22.21 8.15 -16.47
CA GLN A 461 23.49 7.44 -16.49
C GLN A 461 23.59 6.39 -15.38
N THR A 462 24.53 5.47 -15.57
CA THR A 462 24.94 4.53 -14.53
C THR A 462 26.04 5.16 -13.66
N GLU A 463 26.11 4.79 -12.40
CA GLU A 463 27.15 5.26 -11.47
C GLU A 463 28.57 4.97 -12.00
N ARG A 464 28.71 3.91 -12.75
CA ARG A 464 29.98 3.50 -13.36
C ARG A 464 29.77 3.13 -14.81
N LEU A 465 30.57 3.71 -15.69
CA LEU A 465 30.65 3.26 -17.08
C LEU A 465 31.42 1.94 -17.13
N MET A 466 30.72 0.86 -17.48
CA MET A 466 31.27 -0.48 -17.49
C MET A 466 31.90 -0.84 -18.83
N THR A 467 33.13 -1.34 -18.75
CA THR A 467 33.82 -1.96 -19.89
C THR A 467 33.22 -3.34 -20.21
N GLN A 468 33.57 -3.92 -21.36
CA GLN A 468 33.23 -5.29 -21.68
C GLN A 468 33.69 -6.26 -20.58
N ASN A 469 34.93 -6.12 -20.15
CA ASN A 469 35.52 -6.97 -19.11
C ASN A 469 34.81 -6.85 -17.76
N ASP A 470 34.38 -5.65 -17.36
CA ASP A 470 33.57 -5.46 -16.13
C ASP A 470 32.25 -6.23 -16.22
N ARG A 471 31.57 -6.13 -17.38
CA ARG A 471 30.29 -6.84 -17.61
C ARG A 471 30.49 -8.36 -17.60
N ASP A 472 31.53 -8.87 -18.22
CA ASP A 472 31.86 -10.30 -18.25
C ASP A 472 32.18 -10.82 -16.84
N ASN A 473 32.95 -10.05 -16.05
CA ASN A 473 33.27 -10.37 -14.66
C ASN A 473 32.02 -10.43 -13.76
N LEU A 474 31.07 -9.50 -13.92
CA LEU A 474 29.80 -9.53 -13.21
C LEU A 474 28.94 -10.73 -13.65
N TYR A 475 28.87 -10.97 -14.94
CA TYR A 475 28.03 -12.03 -15.51
C TYR A 475 28.51 -13.44 -15.13
N ILE A 476 29.81 -13.66 -14.98
CA ILE A 476 30.37 -14.93 -14.46
C ILE A 476 29.89 -15.19 -13.02
N LYS A 477 29.72 -14.15 -12.21
CA LYS A 477 29.23 -14.24 -10.82
C LYS A 477 27.72 -14.11 -10.70
N ASN A 478 26.97 -14.25 -11.79
CA ASN A 478 25.51 -14.19 -11.85
C ASN A 478 24.90 -12.84 -11.43
N ILE A 479 25.60 -11.75 -11.67
CA ILE A 479 25.11 -10.39 -11.49
C ILE A 479 24.71 -9.83 -12.86
N ASN A 480 23.55 -9.20 -12.95
CA ASN A 480 23.05 -8.60 -14.17
C ASN A 480 23.56 -7.17 -14.29
N PRO A 481 24.46 -6.86 -15.25
CA PRO A 481 24.97 -5.52 -15.42
C PRO A 481 23.91 -4.56 -16.00
N ILE A 482 23.88 -3.33 -15.52
CA ILE A 482 23.18 -2.23 -16.14
C ILE A 482 24.24 -1.36 -16.82
N ALA A 483 24.16 -1.22 -18.12
CA ALA A 483 25.21 -0.57 -18.92
C ALA A 483 24.65 0.58 -19.75
N THR A 484 25.46 1.61 -19.95
CA THR A 484 25.14 2.73 -20.83
C THR A 484 25.74 2.48 -22.22
N PHE A 485 24.92 2.52 -23.24
CA PHE A 485 25.36 2.39 -24.63
C PHE A 485 25.18 3.71 -25.37
N PRO A 486 26.15 4.10 -26.24
CA PRO A 486 26.03 5.29 -27.06
C PRO A 486 24.74 5.23 -27.92
N ARG A 487 23.98 6.32 -27.93
CA ARG A 487 22.73 6.50 -28.70
C ARG A 487 21.53 5.66 -28.22
N THR A 488 21.72 4.73 -27.28
CA THR A 488 20.65 3.85 -26.78
C THR A 488 20.28 4.17 -25.32
N GLY A 489 21.21 4.80 -24.58
CA GLY A 489 20.99 5.12 -23.17
C GLY A 489 21.34 3.98 -22.22
N VAL A 490 20.69 3.96 -21.09
CA VAL A 490 20.92 2.97 -20.01
C VAL A 490 20.04 1.76 -20.22
N VAL A 491 20.65 0.57 -20.18
CA VAL A 491 19.98 -0.69 -20.50
C VAL A 491 20.40 -1.79 -19.53
N VAL A 492 19.46 -2.62 -19.12
CA VAL A 492 19.74 -3.89 -18.43
C VAL A 492 20.35 -4.89 -19.43
N TRP A 493 21.58 -5.36 -19.13
CA TRP A 493 22.36 -6.18 -20.06
C TRP A 493 22.64 -7.60 -19.54
N GLY A 494 21.74 -8.14 -18.72
CA GLY A 494 21.84 -9.49 -18.19
C GLY A 494 20.51 -10.03 -17.73
N GLN A 495 20.38 -11.36 -17.69
CA GLN A 495 19.18 -12.05 -17.24
C GLN A 495 19.52 -13.35 -16.48
N LYS A 496 20.45 -13.29 -15.54
CA LYS A 496 20.81 -14.44 -14.71
C LYS A 496 20.13 -14.39 -13.35
N THR A 497 19.74 -15.56 -12.88
CA THR A 497 19.39 -15.78 -11.47
C THR A 497 20.65 -15.97 -10.64
N LEU A 498 20.54 -15.97 -9.31
CA LEU A 498 21.67 -16.22 -8.41
C LEU A 498 22.07 -17.70 -8.30
N GLN A 499 21.52 -18.57 -9.15
CA GLN A 499 21.83 -19.99 -9.14
C GLN A 499 23.26 -20.26 -9.61
N LYS A 500 24.08 -20.89 -8.76
CA LYS A 500 25.48 -21.23 -9.08
C LYS A 500 25.60 -22.40 -10.04
N LYS A 501 24.74 -23.41 -9.89
CA LYS A 501 24.74 -24.58 -10.78
C LYS A 501 24.18 -24.20 -12.15
N LYS A 502 24.94 -24.46 -13.21
CA LYS A 502 24.47 -24.26 -14.58
C LYS A 502 23.28 -25.16 -14.89
N SER A 503 22.13 -24.57 -15.18
CA SER A 503 20.93 -25.25 -15.66
C SER A 503 20.04 -24.24 -16.39
N ALA A 504 18.93 -24.67 -16.96
CA ALA A 504 17.98 -23.76 -17.58
C ALA A 504 17.44 -22.71 -16.59
N LEU A 505 17.41 -23.03 -15.27
CA LEU A 505 16.94 -22.17 -14.20
C LEU A 505 17.95 -21.09 -13.76
N ASP A 506 19.15 -21.09 -14.34
CA ASP A 506 20.10 -20.00 -14.14
C ASP A 506 19.71 -18.74 -14.95
N ARG A 507 18.59 -18.80 -15.70
CA ARG A 507 18.03 -17.72 -16.51
C ARG A 507 16.71 -17.22 -15.94
N ILE A 508 16.57 -15.90 -15.86
CA ILE A 508 15.37 -15.24 -15.31
C ILE A 508 14.13 -15.57 -16.16
N ASN A 509 14.25 -15.51 -17.47
CA ASN A 509 13.13 -15.81 -18.37
C ASN A 509 12.57 -17.22 -18.17
N VAL A 510 13.44 -18.23 -18.03
CA VAL A 510 13.02 -19.62 -17.77
C VAL A 510 12.39 -19.76 -16.38
N ARG A 511 12.95 -19.08 -15.35
CA ARG A 511 12.35 -19.08 -14.02
C ARG A 511 10.96 -18.45 -14.05
N ARG A 512 10.78 -17.32 -14.72
CA ARG A 512 9.49 -16.65 -14.86
C ARG A 512 8.49 -17.49 -15.67
N LEU A 513 8.95 -18.19 -16.71
CA LEU A 513 8.11 -19.17 -17.43
C LEU A 513 7.56 -20.22 -16.47
N LEU A 514 8.42 -20.82 -15.64
CA LEU A 514 7.96 -21.86 -14.70
C LEU A 514 7.04 -21.29 -13.60
N ILE A 515 7.24 -20.06 -13.16
CA ILE A 515 6.33 -19.38 -12.22
C ILE A 515 4.96 -19.21 -12.89
N ALA A 516 4.91 -18.70 -14.12
CA ALA A 516 3.68 -18.52 -14.88
C ALA A 516 2.97 -19.86 -15.16
N ALA A 517 3.74 -20.90 -15.54
CA ALA A 517 3.21 -22.24 -15.77
C ALA A 517 2.58 -22.85 -14.51
N LYS A 518 3.30 -22.80 -13.37
CA LYS A 518 2.79 -23.29 -12.08
C LYS A 518 1.48 -22.58 -11.70
N ARG A 519 1.44 -21.26 -11.86
CA ARG A 519 0.25 -20.46 -11.56
C ARG A 519 -0.92 -20.83 -12.44
N HIS A 520 -0.71 -20.94 -13.74
CA HIS A 520 -1.75 -21.36 -14.70
C HIS A 520 -2.33 -22.74 -14.35
N VAL A 521 -1.45 -23.70 -14.09
CA VAL A 521 -1.84 -25.06 -13.68
C VAL A 521 -2.58 -25.06 -12.35
N ALA A 522 -2.07 -24.33 -11.34
CA ALA A 522 -2.71 -24.26 -10.02
C ALA A 522 -4.11 -23.62 -10.08
N ASN A 523 -4.26 -22.53 -10.83
CA ASN A 523 -5.56 -21.88 -11.00
C ASN A 523 -6.57 -22.79 -11.71
N THR A 524 -6.14 -23.52 -12.73
CA THR A 524 -7.00 -24.51 -13.40
C THR A 524 -7.36 -25.67 -12.47
N ALA A 525 -6.39 -26.15 -11.69
CA ALA A 525 -6.58 -27.29 -10.80
C ALA A 525 -7.50 -26.97 -9.60
N LYS A 526 -7.57 -25.73 -9.13
CA LYS A 526 -8.46 -25.32 -8.03
C LYS A 526 -9.93 -25.70 -8.29
N TYR A 527 -10.39 -25.60 -9.52
CA TYR A 527 -11.77 -25.95 -9.90
C TYR A 527 -12.02 -27.47 -9.99
N LEU A 528 -10.97 -28.27 -9.93
CA LEU A 528 -11.06 -29.73 -10.07
C LEU A 528 -10.78 -30.49 -8.77
N VAL A 529 -10.48 -29.79 -7.68
CA VAL A 529 -10.05 -30.41 -6.39
C VAL A 529 -11.12 -31.35 -5.81
N PHE A 530 -12.40 -31.02 -5.97
CA PHE A 530 -13.51 -31.82 -5.44
C PHE A 530 -14.23 -32.62 -6.53
N GLU A 531 -13.73 -32.60 -7.77
CA GLU A 531 -14.30 -33.39 -8.85
C GLU A 531 -13.86 -34.86 -8.78
N GLN A 532 -14.70 -35.77 -9.28
CA GLN A 532 -14.38 -37.17 -9.38
C GLN A 532 -13.24 -37.41 -10.36
N ASN A 533 -12.31 -38.30 -10.02
CA ASN A 533 -11.16 -38.64 -10.85
C ASN A 533 -11.56 -39.55 -12.04
N THR A 534 -12.31 -38.98 -12.97
CA THR A 534 -12.76 -39.65 -14.20
C THR A 534 -11.88 -39.28 -15.39
N ILE A 535 -12.02 -40.04 -16.47
CA ILE A 535 -11.35 -39.74 -17.76
C ILE A 535 -11.82 -38.36 -18.27
N GLU A 536 -13.08 -38.03 -18.10
CA GLU A 536 -13.67 -36.75 -18.51
C GLU A 536 -13.04 -35.57 -17.78
N THR A 537 -12.90 -35.65 -16.46
CA THR A 537 -12.24 -34.62 -15.65
C THR A 537 -10.79 -34.41 -16.06
N ARG A 538 -10.04 -35.49 -16.30
CA ARG A 538 -8.66 -35.42 -16.78
C ARG A 538 -8.56 -34.80 -18.18
N THR A 539 -9.46 -35.17 -19.08
CA THR A 539 -9.50 -34.61 -20.44
C THR A 539 -9.85 -33.12 -20.41
N LYS A 540 -10.78 -32.70 -19.53
CA LYS A 540 -11.13 -31.29 -19.31
C LYS A 540 -9.90 -30.49 -18.85
N PHE A 541 -9.14 -31.01 -17.88
CA PHE A 541 -7.89 -30.37 -17.42
C PHE A 541 -6.85 -30.23 -18.54
N ILE A 542 -6.62 -31.29 -19.31
CA ILE A 542 -5.67 -31.30 -20.43
C ILE A 542 -6.08 -30.29 -21.50
N ASN A 543 -7.37 -30.25 -21.85
CA ASN A 543 -7.89 -29.33 -22.86
C ASN A 543 -7.76 -27.85 -22.47
N ILE A 544 -7.78 -27.53 -21.18
CA ILE A 544 -7.58 -26.14 -20.68
C ILE A 544 -6.09 -25.80 -20.64
N THR A 545 -5.24 -26.72 -20.18
CA THR A 545 -3.81 -26.43 -19.96
C THR A 545 -2.96 -26.52 -21.22
N THR A 546 -3.24 -27.47 -22.14
CA THR A 546 -2.44 -27.69 -23.34
C THR A 546 -2.29 -26.45 -24.23
N PRO A 547 -3.36 -25.68 -24.56
CA PRO A 547 -3.22 -24.50 -25.41
C PRO A 547 -2.25 -23.46 -24.86
N TRP A 548 -2.20 -23.29 -23.54
CA TRP A 548 -1.27 -22.37 -22.88
C TRP A 548 0.19 -22.83 -23.09
N PHE A 549 0.48 -24.14 -22.90
CA PHE A 549 1.82 -24.68 -23.11
C PHE A 549 2.23 -24.67 -24.60
N GLU A 550 1.30 -24.86 -25.50
CA GLU A 550 1.55 -24.73 -26.94
C GLU A 550 1.89 -23.29 -27.34
N ASN A 551 1.22 -22.31 -26.74
CA ASN A 551 1.56 -20.90 -26.92
C ASN A 551 2.95 -20.58 -26.36
N ALA A 552 3.28 -21.07 -25.18
CA ALA A 552 4.60 -20.87 -24.58
C ALA A 552 5.74 -21.56 -25.36
N ARG A 553 5.44 -22.57 -26.20
CA ARG A 553 6.41 -23.26 -27.06
C ARG A 553 6.73 -22.50 -28.35
N LYS A 554 5.81 -21.70 -28.86
CA LYS A 554 5.97 -20.86 -30.07
C LYS A 554 6.89 -19.68 -29.80
#